data_940fd7ac41c879b551d7ef5b2dcd747b
#
_entry.id   940fd7ac41c879b551d7ef5b2dcd747b
#
_cell.length_a   1.000
_cell.length_b   1.000
_cell.length_c   1.000
_cell.angle_alpha   90.00
_cell.angle_beta   90.00
_cell.angle_gamma   90.00
#
_symmetry.space_group_name_H-M   'P 1'
#
loop_
_entity.id
_entity.type
_entity.pdbx_description
1 polymer ?
#
loop_
_entity_poly.entity_id
_entity_poly.type
_entity_poly.pdbx_seq_one_letter_code
_entity_poly.pdbx_strand_id
1 'polypeptide(L)'
;MEFDFAELPAQDRYRLLVSFVAPRPIALVTTVDAHGCNNAAPMSFFNVFSQEPPLVILGMQTRPDGTVKDTVANIKRSGEFVVHMVDMSIAQEMIVTGINFPSDIDEIEFAGLTSVPSVKVTPPRIKEAPCAMECRVAQTIDYERRTIVLGEVVQMHVRDECLDERGRYVRPEVYQPIARLHADNYIVADRQFVLKKPTDLLHHEEAAGYGERKPEKLPG
;
A
#
# COMPACT_ATOMS: atom_id res chain seq x y z
N MET A 1 -14.91 27.07 7.44
CA MET A 1 -16.02 26.19 7.03
C MET A 1 -15.96 24.95 7.92
N GLU A 2 -17.07 24.56 8.50
CA GLU A 2 -17.20 23.45 9.44
C GLU A 2 -18.18 22.41 8.88
N PHE A 3 -17.93 21.14 9.15
CA PHE A 3 -18.78 20.05 8.69
C PHE A 3 -19.12 19.12 9.85
N ASP A 4 -20.39 18.99 10.16
CA ASP A 4 -20.86 17.94 11.08
C ASP A 4 -20.96 16.60 10.32
N PHE A 5 -20.10 15.66 10.67
CA PHE A 5 -20.06 14.37 10.00
C PHE A 5 -21.25 13.46 10.32
N ALA A 6 -22.02 13.74 11.40
CA ALA A 6 -23.24 13.02 11.69
C ALA A 6 -24.35 13.39 10.67
N GLU A 7 -24.37 14.65 10.23
CA GLU A 7 -25.39 15.18 9.32
C GLU A 7 -25.05 14.97 7.83
N LEU A 8 -23.78 14.70 7.51
CA LEU A 8 -23.34 14.53 6.13
C LEU A 8 -23.73 13.17 5.55
N PRO A 9 -24.14 13.12 4.26
CA PRO A 9 -24.26 11.83 3.53
C PRO A 9 -22.93 11.08 3.52
N ALA A 10 -23.00 9.73 3.55
CA ALA A 10 -21.81 8.89 3.59
C ALA A 10 -20.82 9.16 2.44
N GLN A 11 -21.34 9.50 1.25
CA GLN A 11 -20.51 9.81 0.09
C GLN A 11 -19.74 11.13 0.26
N ASP A 12 -20.34 12.14 0.90
CA ASP A 12 -19.68 13.42 1.13
C ASP A 12 -18.65 13.31 2.25
N ARG A 13 -18.94 12.54 3.31
CA ARG A 13 -17.95 12.15 4.33
C ARG A 13 -16.74 11.48 3.68
N TYR A 14 -16.98 10.52 2.80
CA TYR A 14 -15.92 9.83 2.06
C TYR A 14 -15.09 10.82 1.22
N ARG A 15 -15.75 11.67 0.42
CA ARG A 15 -15.06 12.67 -0.43
C ARG A 15 -14.17 13.60 0.38
N LEU A 16 -14.66 14.12 1.50
CA LEU A 16 -13.89 15.00 2.38
C LEU A 16 -12.67 14.25 2.95
N LEU A 17 -12.87 13.07 3.52
CA LEU A 17 -11.78 12.28 4.10
C LEU A 17 -10.68 11.98 3.08
N VAL A 18 -11.03 11.49 1.89
CA VAL A 18 -10.03 11.11 0.89
C VAL A 18 -9.39 12.29 0.18
N SER A 19 -9.98 13.49 0.26
CA SER A 19 -9.40 14.71 -0.28
C SER A 19 -8.32 15.29 0.63
N PHE A 20 -8.53 15.23 1.94
CA PHE A 20 -7.58 15.78 2.92
C PHE A 20 -6.56 14.75 3.43
N VAL A 21 -6.97 13.48 3.57
CA VAL A 21 -6.04 12.38 3.92
C VAL A 21 -5.40 11.87 2.63
N ALA A 22 -4.45 12.65 2.12
CA ALA A 22 -3.76 12.40 0.85
C ALA A 22 -2.32 12.97 0.91
N PRO A 23 -1.39 12.45 0.10
CA PRO A 23 -1.52 11.30 -0.78
C PRO A 23 -1.57 9.98 0.00
N ARG A 24 -2.38 9.02 -0.47
CA ARG A 24 -2.44 7.69 0.13
C ARG A 24 -1.59 6.71 -0.68
N PRO A 25 -0.66 5.98 -0.06
CA PRO A 25 0.09 4.94 -0.75
C PRO A 25 -0.86 3.86 -1.27
N ILE A 26 -0.45 3.16 -2.32
CA ILE A 26 -1.23 2.08 -2.93
C ILE A 26 -0.56 0.76 -2.62
N ALA A 27 -1.33 -0.17 -2.02
CA ALA A 27 -1.00 -1.57 -1.92
C ALA A 27 -1.70 -2.31 -3.06
N LEU A 28 -0.98 -2.86 -4.02
CA LEU A 28 -1.48 -3.88 -4.94
C LEU A 28 -1.32 -5.22 -4.23
N VAL A 29 -2.44 -5.78 -3.77
CA VAL A 29 -2.46 -6.97 -2.91
C VAL A 29 -2.76 -8.20 -3.75
N THR A 30 -1.89 -9.22 -3.69
CA THR A 30 -2.16 -10.53 -4.28
C THR A 30 -2.56 -11.54 -3.21
N THR A 31 -3.50 -12.39 -3.56
CA THR A 31 -3.99 -13.52 -2.79
C THR A 31 -4.25 -14.70 -3.72
N VAL A 32 -4.51 -15.88 -3.15
CA VAL A 32 -4.89 -17.08 -3.90
C VAL A 32 -6.17 -17.63 -3.32
N ASP A 33 -7.07 -18.09 -4.14
CA ASP A 33 -8.31 -18.74 -3.69
C ASP A 33 -8.12 -20.22 -3.32
N ALA A 34 -9.20 -20.91 -2.94
CA ALA A 34 -9.17 -22.32 -2.57
C ALA A 34 -8.85 -23.28 -3.75
N HIS A 35 -8.98 -22.80 -4.97
CA HIS A 35 -8.75 -23.56 -6.21
C HIS A 35 -7.40 -23.27 -6.85
N GLY A 36 -6.63 -22.33 -6.27
CA GLY A 36 -5.34 -21.91 -6.78
C GLY A 36 -5.42 -20.76 -7.79
N CYS A 37 -6.58 -20.13 -7.94
CA CYS A 37 -6.73 -18.95 -8.78
C CYS A 37 -6.15 -17.72 -8.07
N ASN A 38 -5.30 -16.96 -8.77
CA ASN A 38 -4.71 -15.74 -8.23
C ASN A 38 -5.73 -14.59 -8.28
N ASN A 39 -5.66 -13.74 -7.28
CA ASN A 39 -6.42 -12.50 -7.23
C ASN A 39 -5.45 -11.34 -6.96
N ALA A 40 -5.63 -10.23 -7.64
CA ALA A 40 -4.91 -8.99 -7.42
C ALA A 40 -5.86 -7.80 -7.28
N ALA A 41 -5.72 -7.00 -6.24
CA ALA A 41 -6.59 -5.85 -6.00
C ALA A 41 -5.82 -4.65 -5.43
N PRO A 42 -6.00 -3.42 -5.99
CA PRO A 42 -5.38 -2.22 -5.47
C PRO A 42 -6.16 -1.64 -4.29
N MET A 43 -5.44 -1.22 -3.25
CA MET A 43 -6.00 -0.64 -2.04
C MET A 43 -5.24 0.62 -1.64
N SER A 44 -5.96 1.72 -1.36
CA SER A 44 -5.35 2.96 -0.89
C SER A 44 -5.64 3.30 0.57
N PHE A 45 -6.41 2.46 1.28
CA PHE A 45 -6.48 2.50 2.74
C PHE A 45 -5.42 1.55 3.30
N PHE A 46 -4.16 1.98 3.17
CA PHE A 46 -2.97 1.19 3.45
C PHE A 46 -1.89 2.07 4.06
N ASN A 47 -1.15 1.51 5.02
CA ASN A 47 0.09 2.12 5.50
C ASN A 47 0.96 1.08 6.27
N VAL A 48 2.21 1.48 6.58
CA VAL A 48 3.02 0.84 7.62
C VAL A 48 2.42 1.19 8.97
N PHE A 49 2.23 0.20 9.83
CA PHE A 49 1.63 0.38 11.16
C PHE A 49 2.65 0.31 12.29
N SER A 50 3.61 -0.62 12.21
CA SER A 50 4.64 -0.84 13.23
C SER A 50 5.92 -1.35 12.60
N GLN A 51 7.05 -1.08 13.25
CA GLN A 51 8.36 -1.61 12.89
C GLN A 51 8.75 -2.84 13.72
N GLU A 52 8.20 -2.98 14.93
CA GLU A 52 8.48 -4.06 15.87
C GLU A 52 7.17 -4.47 16.58
N PRO A 53 6.51 -5.56 16.21
CA PRO A 53 6.75 -6.34 14.98
C PRO A 53 6.51 -5.52 13.69
N PRO A 54 7.08 -5.95 12.53
CA PRO A 54 6.95 -5.20 11.26
C PRO A 54 5.54 -5.40 10.67
N LEU A 55 4.64 -4.47 10.94
CA LEU A 55 3.23 -4.58 10.55
C LEU A 55 2.85 -3.56 9.47
N VAL A 56 2.03 -4.03 8.54
CA VAL A 56 1.25 -3.20 7.61
C VAL A 56 -0.23 -3.28 7.95
N ILE A 57 -0.97 -2.23 7.64
CA ILE A 57 -2.42 -2.14 7.84
C ILE A 57 -3.14 -1.96 6.52
N LEU A 58 -4.20 -2.74 6.30
CA LEU A 58 -5.10 -2.65 5.15
C LEU A 58 -6.54 -2.43 5.63
N GLY A 59 -7.21 -1.41 5.09
CA GLY A 59 -8.64 -1.18 5.28
C GLY A 59 -9.40 -1.58 4.03
N MET A 60 -10.24 -2.60 4.11
CA MET A 60 -10.99 -3.15 2.98
C MET A 60 -12.49 -3.00 3.17
N GLN A 61 -13.19 -2.67 2.11
CA GLN A 61 -14.65 -2.49 2.09
C GLN A 61 -15.32 -3.70 1.43
N THR A 62 -16.52 -4.08 1.91
CA THR A 62 -17.40 -4.99 1.18
C THR A 62 -17.85 -4.38 -0.15
N ARG A 63 -18.30 -5.20 -1.09
CA ARG A 63 -18.95 -4.76 -2.32
C ARG A 63 -20.25 -3.98 -2.00
N PRO A 64 -20.77 -3.18 -2.95
CA PRO A 64 -22.02 -2.41 -2.74
C PRO A 64 -23.22 -3.27 -2.33
N ASP A 65 -23.30 -4.49 -2.82
CA ASP A 65 -24.34 -5.48 -2.48
C ASP A 65 -24.15 -6.11 -1.08
N GLY A 66 -23.06 -5.77 -0.37
CA GLY A 66 -22.72 -6.32 0.94
C GLY A 66 -21.89 -7.59 0.91
N THR A 67 -21.58 -8.14 -0.26
CA THR A 67 -20.73 -9.32 -0.37
C THR A 67 -19.27 -9.00 -0.04
N VAL A 68 -18.58 -9.99 0.49
CA VAL A 68 -17.13 -9.87 0.82
C VAL A 68 -16.34 -9.92 -0.48
N LYS A 69 -15.32 -9.05 -0.60
CA LYS A 69 -14.38 -9.10 -1.73
C LYS A 69 -13.51 -10.34 -1.66
N ASP A 70 -13.11 -10.86 -2.83
CA ASP A 70 -12.30 -12.08 -2.94
C ASP A 70 -10.99 -11.96 -2.16
N THR A 71 -10.32 -10.81 -2.25
CA THR A 71 -9.11 -10.51 -1.46
C THR A 71 -9.33 -10.73 0.05
N VAL A 72 -10.46 -10.22 0.60
CA VAL A 72 -10.76 -10.39 2.04
C VAL A 72 -11.07 -11.85 2.37
N ALA A 73 -11.86 -12.52 1.52
CA ALA A 73 -12.19 -13.94 1.70
C ALA A 73 -10.93 -14.81 1.67
N ASN A 74 -10.05 -14.58 0.70
CA ASN A 74 -8.79 -15.30 0.54
C ASN A 74 -7.85 -15.07 1.73
N ILE A 75 -7.67 -13.82 2.18
CA ILE A 75 -6.85 -13.48 3.35
C ILE A 75 -7.39 -14.18 4.61
N LYS A 76 -8.69 -14.13 4.85
CA LYS A 76 -9.30 -14.79 6.02
C LYS A 76 -9.15 -16.30 5.97
N ARG A 77 -9.21 -16.90 4.78
CA ARG A 77 -9.05 -18.33 4.58
C ARG A 77 -7.61 -18.80 4.75
N SER A 78 -6.66 -18.13 4.09
CA SER A 78 -5.25 -18.59 4.04
C SER A 78 -4.38 -18.03 5.15
N GLY A 79 -4.74 -16.86 5.69
CA GLY A 79 -3.86 -16.11 6.60
C GLY A 79 -2.65 -15.47 5.90
N GLU A 80 -2.60 -15.44 4.58
CA GLU A 80 -1.43 -15.02 3.80
C GLU A 80 -1.82 -14.08 2.65
N PHE A 81 -0.92 -13.13 2.34
CA PHE A 81 -1.06 -12.23 1.20
C PHE A 81 0.30 -11.58 0.86
N VAL A 82 0.39 -10.95 -0.31
CA VAL A 82 1.56 -10.15 -0.68
C VAL A 82 1.10 -8.73 -1.01
N VAL A 83 1.82 -7.75 -0.48
CA VAL A 83 1.62 -6.33 -0.79
C VAL A 83 2.72 -5.88 -1.74
N HIS A 84 2.33 -5.32 -2.89
CA HIS A 84 3.25 -4.70 -3.84
C HIS A 84 3.09 -3.19 -3.79
N MET A 85 4.21 -2.49 -3.76
CA MET A 85 4.21 -1.06 -4.02
C MET A 85 4.06 -0.82 -5.52
N VAL A 86 3.42 0.29 -5.88
CA VAL A 86 3.12 0.64 -7.28
C VAL A 86 3.86 1.91 -7.65
N ASP A 87 4.58 1.86 -8.76
CA ASP A 87 5.16 3.01 -9.44
C ASP A 87 4.55 3.20 -10.85
N MET A 88 5.05 4.15 -11.60
CA MET A 88 4.55 4.42 -12.96
C MET A 88 4.70 3.25 -13.92
N SER A 89 5.63 2.32 -13.66
CA SER A 89 5.90 1.19 -14.56
C SER A 89 4.77 0.15 -14.62
N ILE A 90 3.92 0.08 -13.58
CA ILE A 90 2.77 -0.84 -13.47
C ILE A 90 1.45 -0.13 -13.15
N ALA A 91 1.39 1.18 -13.36
CA ALA A 91 0.22 1.99 -12.97
C ALA A 91 -1.04 1.63 -13.75
N GLN A 92 -0.91 1.34 -15.05
CA GLN A 92 -2.04 0.97 -15.91
C GLN A 92 -2.56 -0.43 -15.58
N GLU A 93 -1.65 -1.38 -15.40
CA GLU A 93 -1.95 -2.75 -15.02
C GLU A 93 -2.65 -2.79 -13.65
N MET A 94 -2.17 -1.99 -12.69
CA MET A 94 -2.82 -1.84 -11.38
C MET A 94 -4.27 -1.34 -11.49
N ILE A 95 -4.57 -0.42 -12.41
CA ILE A 95 -5.95 0.04 -12.64
C ILE A 95 -6.82 -1.10 -13.18
N VAL A 96 -6.28 -1.93 -14.07
CA VAL A 96 -6.98 -3.10 -14.61
C VAL A 96 -7.34 -4.08 -13.51
N THR A 97 -6.43 -4.38 -12.57
CA THR A 97 -6.73 -5.27 -11.43
C THR A 97 -7.78 -4.69 -10.47
N GLY A 98 -8.14 -3.41 -10.61
CA GLY A 98 -9.21 -2.77 -9.84
C GLY A 98 -10.62 -3.03 -10.36
N ILE A 99 -10.78 -3.68 -11.52
CA ILE A 99 -12.07 -4.06 -12.10
C ILE A 99 -12.70 -5.21 -11.29
N ASN A 100 -14.02 -5.21 -11.17
CA ASN A 100 -14.69 -6.33 -10.53
C ASN A 100 -14.83 -7.49 -11.54
N PHE A 101 -13.90 -8.43 -11.48
CA PHE A 101 -13.96 -9.67 -12.27
C PHE A 101 -14.76 -10.76 -11.55
N PRO A 102 -15.24 -11.79 -12.29
CA PRO A 102 -15.61 -13.07 -11.71
C PRO A 102 -14.43 -13.70 -10.97
N SER A 103 -14.68 -14.46 -9.91
CA SER A 103 -13.65 -15.03 -9.03
C SER A 103 -12.77 -16.11 -9.67
N ASP A 104 -13.14 -16.60 -10.85
CA ASP A 104 -12.38 -17.59 -11.64
C ASP A 104 -11.39 -16.94 -12.63
N ILE A 105 -11.29 -15.62 -12.64
CA ILE A 105 -10.34 -14.86 -13.47
C ILE A 105 -9.07 -14.57 -12.68
N ASP A 106 -7.91 -14.96 -13.24
CA ASP A 106 -6.60 -14.52 -12.74
C ASP A 106 -6.35 -13.07 -13.16
N GLU A 107 -6.53 -12.13 -12.23
CA GLU A 107 -6.39 -10.71 -12.51
C GLU A 107 -4.95 -10.30 -12.81
N ILE A 108 -3.94 -11.05 -12.33
CA ILE A 108 -2.54 -10.78 -12.63
C ILE A 108 -2.28 -11.04 -14.12
N GLU A 109 -2.70 -12.21 -14.61
CA GLU A 109 -2.56 -12.58 -16.02
C GLU A 109 -3.40 -11.66 -16.91
N PHE A 110 -4.66 -11.39 -16.52
CA PHE A 110 -5.55 -10.53 -17.28
C PHE A 110 -5.01 -9.10 -17.43
N ALA A 111 -4.34 -8.57 -16.42
CA ALA A 111 -3.70 -7.26 -16.45
C ALA A 111 -2.38 -7.26 -17.24
N GLY A 112 -1.89 -8.40 -17.71
CA GLY A 112 -0.62 -8.50 -18.40
C GLY A 112 0.61 -8.48 -17.49
N LEU A 113 0.40 -8.74 -16.19
CA LEU A 113 1.47 -8.85 -15.20
C LEU A 113 1.97 -10.29 -15.08
N THR A 114 3.20 -10.46 -14.58
CA THR A 114 3.83 -11.78 -14.44
C THR A 114 3.83 -12.24 -12.99
N SER A 115 3.16 -13.35 -12.72
CA SER A 115 3.25 -14.05 -11.44
C SER A 115 4.60 -14.74 -11.26
N VAL A 116 5.22 -14.56 -10.09
CA VAL A 116 6.41 -15.30 -9.67
C VAL A 116 6.23 -15.86 -8.26
N PRO A 117 6.78 -17.04 -7.95
CA PRO A 117 6.60 -17.66 -6.63
C PRO A 117 7.10 -16.77 -5.50
N SER A 118 6.36 -16.73 -4.41
CA SER A 118 6.81 -16.22 -3.11
C SER A 118 7.74 -17.21 -2.41
N VAL A 119 8.43 -16.77 -1.35
CA VAL A 119 9.40 -17.56 -0.59
C VAL A 119 8.80 -18.07 0.72
N LYS A 120 7.95 -17.27 1.38
CA LYS A 120 7.42 -17.56 2.72
C LYS A 120 5.92 -17.76 2.77
N VAL A 121 5.20 -17.37 1.71
CA VAL A 121 3.74 -17.43 1.62
C VAL A 121 3.31 -18.04 0.29
N THR A 122 2.05 -18.47 0.21
CA THR A 122 1.49 -19.11 -1.00
C THR A 122 1.14 -18.11 -2.11
N PRO A 123 0.52 -16.95 -1.83
CA PRO A 123 0.18 -15.99 -2.88
C PRO A 123 1.41 -15.52 -3.65
N PRO A 124 1.32 -15.39 -5.00
CA PRO A 124 2.46 -15.03 -5.84
C PRO A 124 2.84 -13.55 -5.66
N ARG A 125 4.10 -13.27 -6.00
CA ARG A 125 4.57 -11.90 -6.23
C ARG A 125 4.35 -11.51 -7.68
N ILE A 126 4.24 -10.21 -7.92
CA ILE A 126 4.25 -9.60 -9.26
C ILE A 126 5.70 -9.22 -9.59
N LYS A 127 6.22 -9.75 -10.69
CA LYS A 127 7.62 -9.59 -11.11
C LYS A 127 7.97 -8.12 -11.39
N GLU A 128 7.06 -7.39 -12.02
CA GLU A 128 7.24 -6.00 -12.47
C GLU A 128 7.18 -4.99 -11.33
N ALA A 129 6.66 -5.39 -10.16
CA ALA A 129 6.55 -4.48 -9.02
C ALA A 129 7.93 -4.06 -8.47
N PRO A 130 8.14 -2.78 -8.10
CA PRO A 130 9.40 -2.31 -7.55
C PRO A 130 9.73 -2.90 -6.18
N CYS A 131 8.69 -3.26 -5.43
CA CYS A 131 8.81 -3.86 -4.11
C CYS A 131 7.62 -4.77 -3.84
N ALA A 132 7.88 -5.94 -3.21
CA ALA A 132 6.88 -6.88 -2.74
C ALA A 132 7.16 -7.27 -1.28
N MET A 133 6.13 -7.26 -0.46
CA MET A 133 6.15 -7.65 0.96
C MET A 133 5.27 -8.86 1.16
N GLU A 134 5.85 -10.02 1.46
CA GLU A 134 5.12 -11.22 1.83
C GLU A 134 4.63 -11.08 3.26
N CYS A 135 3.34 -11.27 3.48
CA CYS A 135 2.70 -10.99 4.75
C CYS A 135 1.93 -12.20 5.29
N ARG A 136 1.97 -12.39 6.61
CA ARG A 136 1.05 -13.24 7.36
C ARG A 136 0.10 -12.39 8.19
N VAL A 137 -1.15 -12.82 8.27
CA VAL A 137 -2.15 -12.13 9.08
C VAL A 137 -1.78 -12.21 10.54
N ALA A 138 -1.56 -11.05 11.17
CA ALA A 138 -1.42 -10.92 12.61
C ALA A 138 -2.79 -10.78 13.28
N GLN A 139 -3.69 -10.00 12.68
CA GLN A 139 -5.04 -9.78 13.20
C GLN A 139 -5.98 -9.31 12.09
N THR A 140 -7.25 -9.70 12.20
CA THR A 140 -8.36 -9.10 11.44
C THR A 140 -9.39 -8.50 12.40
N ILE A 141 -9.93 -7.34 12.02
CA ILE A 141 -11.00 -6.66 12.76
C ILE A 141 -12.12 -6.37 11.78
N ASP A 142 -13.27 -6.98 12.00
CA ASP A 142 -14.47 -6.68 11.23
C ASP A 142 -15.26 -5.56 11.93
N TYR A 143 -15.60 -4.54 11.16
CA TYR A 143 -16.39 -3.42 11.61
C TYR A 143 -17.44 -3.07 10.55
N GLU A 144 -18.68 -3.46 10.79
CA GLU A 144 -19.81 -3.31 9.85
C GLU A 144 -19.45 -3.82 8.44
N ARG A 145 -19.31 -2.89 7.50
CA ARG A 145 -18.99 -3.17 6.09
C ARG A 145 -17.50 -3.02 5.78
N ARG A 146 -16.65 -3.11 6.77
CA ARG A 146 -15.20 -2.95 6.68
C ARG A 146 -14.49 -4.12 7.34
N THR A 147 -13.34 -4.48 6.78
CA THR A 147 -12.39 -5.36 7.43
C THR A 147 -11.05 -4.64 7.49
N ILE A 148 -10.46 -4.55 8.68
CA ILE A 148 -9.08 -4.13 8.86
C ILE A 148 -8.25 -5.41 8.95
N VAL A 149 -7.15 -5.46 8.22
CA VAL A 149 -6.15 -6.53 8.30
C VAL A 149 -4.83 -5.93 8.75
N LEU A 150 -4.28 -6.46 9.84
CA LEU A 150 -2.89 -6.26 10.22
C LEU A 150 -2.10 -7.46 9.71
N GLY A 151 -1.10 -7.19 8.87
CA GLY A 151 -0.21 -8.20 8.31
C GLY A 151 1.21 -8.00 8.78
N GLU A 152 1.82 -9.07 9.31
CA GLU A 152 3.24 -9.09 9.62
C GLU A 152 4.04 -9.36 8.34
N VAL A 153 4.97 -8.47 8.03
CA VAL A 153 5.88 -8.63 6.89
C VAL A 153 6.95 -9.66 7.26
N VAL A 154 6.92 -10.81 6.59
CA VAL A 154 7.83 -11.94 6.85
C VAL A 154 8.96 -12.06 5.83
N GLN A 155 8.83 -11.39 4.68
CA GLN A 155 9.85 -11.31 3.64
C GLN A 155 9.60 -10.07 2.78
N MET A 156 10.68 -9.41 2.36
CA MET A 156 10.60 -8.27 1.45
C MET A 156 11.51 -8.50 0.25
N HIS A 157 11.01 -8.17 -0.93
CA HIS A 157 11.72 -8.20 -2.21
C HIS A 157 11.74 -6.80 -2.77
N VAL A 158 12.88 -6.35 -3.24
CA VAL A 158 13.06 -5.02 -3.83
C VAL A 158 13.88 -5.17 -5.10
N ARG A 159 13.56 -4.44 -6.14
CA ARG A 159 14.44 -4.34 -7.31
C ARG A 159 15.76 -3.68 -6.91
N ASP A 160 16.89 -4.28 -7.25
CA ASP A 160 18.22 -3.83 -6.81
C ASP A 160 18.48 -2.36 -7.17
N GLU A 161 18.06 -1.93 -8.36
CA GLU A 161 18.22 -0.55 -8.82
C GLU A 161 17.45 0.49 -7.99
N CYS A 162 16.44 0.05 -7.23
CA CYS A 162 15.68 0.95 -6.35
C CYS A 162 16.41 1.32 -5.07
N LEU A 163 17.49 0.62 -4.72
CA LEU A 163 18.26 0.85 -3.50
C LEU A 163 19.58 1.60 -3.79
N ASP A 164 20.04 2.34 -2.80
CA ASP A 164 21.37 2.92 -2.80
C ASP A 164 22.45 1.82 -2.70
N GLU A 165 23.72 2.17 -2.94
CA GLU A 165 24.85 1.23 -2.92
C GLU A 165 25.00 0.49 -1.57
N ARG A 166 24.43 1.03 -0.49
CA ARG A 166 24.46 0.42 0.85
C ARG A 166 23.23 -0.45 1.14
N GLY A 167 22.27 -0.49 0.23
CA GLY A 167 21.00 -1.21 0.41
C GLY A 167 20.13 -0.70 1.56
N ARG A 168 20.24 0.61 1.90
CA ARG A 168 19.55 1.18 3.06
C ARG A 168 18.43 2.13 2.73
N TYR A 169 18.56 2.89 1.64
CA TYR A 169 17.59 3.89 1.25
C TYR A 169 17.22 3.73 -0.21
N VAL A 170 16.00 4.12 -0.54
CA VAL A 170 15.55 4.14 -1.93
C VAL A 170 16.27 5.25 -2.70
N ARG A 171 16.51 4.99 -3.97
CA ARG A 171 16.99 5.98 -4.93
C ARG A 171 15.77 6.69 -5.53
N PRO A 172 15.52 7.97 -5.18
CA PRO A 172 14.30 8.67 -5.58
C PRO A 172 14.20 8.92 -7.08
N GLU A 173 15.32 8.89 -7.78
CA GLU A 173 15.37 8.99 -9.25
C GLU A 173 14.93 7.70 -9.96
N VAL A 174 14.94 6.56 -9.26
CA VAL A 174 14.54 5.24 -9.79
C VAL A 174 13.19 4.81 -9.25
N TYR A 175 12.97 4.93 -7.93
CA TYR A 175 11.72 4.54 -7.29
C TYR A 175 10.86 5.77 -7.02
N GLN A 176 9.85 5.94 -7.87
CA GLN A 176 8.88 7.03 -7.80
C GLN A 176 7.48 6.45 -7.62
N PRO A 177 7.07 6.10 -6.39
CA PRO A 177 5.77 5.51 -6.14
C PRO A 177 4.65 6.47 -6.51
N ILE A 178 3.57 5.90 -7.04
CA ILE A 178 2.33 6.63 -7.22
C ILE A 178 1.48 6.55 -5.95
N ALA A 179 0.66 7.58 -5.72
CA ALA A 179 -0.25 7.62 -4.60
C ALA A 179 -1.62 8.18 -5.01
N ARG A 180 -2.68 7.66 -4.38
CA ARG A 180 -4.05 8.06 -4.65
C ARG A 180 -4.37 9.39 -4.00
N LEU A 181 -4.99 10.27 -4.76
CA LEU A 181 -5.67 11.47 -4.29
C LEU A 181 -7.19 11.23 -4.20
N HIS A 182 -8.01 12.23 -4.47
CA HIS A 182 -9.46 12.10 -4.57
C HIS A 182 -9.90 11.69 -5.98
N ALA A 183 -11.05 11.11 -6.12
CA ALA A 183 -11.63 10.61 -7.37
C ALA A 183 -10.60 9.73 -8.15
N ASP A 184 -10.36 10.01 -9.43
CA ASP A 184 -9.40 9.28 -10.27
C ASP A 184 -8.05 9.97 -10.41
N ASN A 185 -7.73 10.88 -9.47
CA ASN A 185 -6.47 11.58 -9.47
C ASN A 185 -5.41 10.80 -8.68
N TYR A 186 -4.20 10.83 -9.21
CA TYR A 186 -3.00 10.25 -8.62
C TYR A 186 -1.88 11.28 -8.63
N ILE A 187 -0.86 11.06 -7.84
CA ILE A 187 0.38 11.83 -7.82
C ILE A 187 1.55 10.87 -7.89
N VAL A 188 2.62 11.30 -8.52
CA VAL A 188 3.94 10.64 -8.47
C VAL A 188 4.74 11.30 -7.36
N ALA A 189 5.39 10.52 -6.50
CA ALA A 189 6.28 11.05 -5.46
C ALA A 189 7.69 11.29 -6.04
N ASP A 190 7.82 12.34 -6.85
CA ASP A 190 9.02 12.70 -7.61
C ASP A 190 9.79 13.89 -7.00
N ARG A 191 9.19 14.60 -6.04
CA ARG A 191 9.80 15.78 -5.40
C ARG A 191 9.99 15.53 -3.90
N GLN A 192 11.26 15.59 -3.47
CA GLN A 192 11.63 15.46 -2.07
C GLN A 192 12.21 16.75 -1.52
N PHE A 193 12.04 16.99 -0.22
CA PHE A 193 12.68 18.06 0.53
C PHE A 193 13.02 17.59 1.94
N VAL A 194 13.99 18.25 2.58
CA VAL A 194 14.47 17.88 3.91
C VAL A 194 13.92 18.85 4.94
N LEU A 195 13.22 18.33 5.96
CA LEU A 195 12.85 19.07 7.17
C LEU A 195 13.66 18.51 8.34
N LYS A 196 14.51 19.35 8.95
CA LYS A 196 15.25 18.97 10.17
C LYS A 196 14.49 19.47 11.40
N LYS A 197 14.47 18.65 12.46
CA LYS A 197 14.02 19.13 13.77
C LYS A 197 15.01 20.20 14.25
N PRO A 198 14.55 21.35 14.78
CA PRO A 198 15.42 22.31 15.43
C PRO A 198 16.00 21.66 16.70
N THR A 199 17.31 21.40 16.71
CA THR A 199 18.01 20.77 17.84
C THR A 199 18.34 21.78 18.93
N ASP A 200 18.31 23.05 18.61
CA ASP A 200 18.77 24.19 19.43
C ASP A 200 17.66 24.73 20.37
N LEU A 201 16.39 24.36 20.15
CA LEU A 201 15.29 24.82 20.98
C LEU A 201 15.05 23.97 22.24
N LEU A 202 15.59 22.77 22.30
CA LEU A 202 15.48 21.87 23.43
C LEU A 202 16.89 21.28 23.65
N HIS A 203 17.52 21.57 24.77
CA HIS A 203 18.78 20.95 25.19
C HIS A 203 18.65 19.43 25.40
N HIS A 204 18.12 18.71 24.43
CA HIS A 204 18.05 17.25 24.42
C HIS A 204 19.09 16.73 23.45
N GLU A 205 20.18 16.27 24.01
CA GLU A 205 21.06 15.28 23.40
C GLU A 205 20.22 14.05 23.03
N GLU A 206 20.50 13.53 21.80
CA GLU A 206 20.01 12.26 21.31
C GLU A 206 18.62 12.22 20.64
N ALA A 207 18.59 12.67 19.39
CA ALA A 207 17.83 11.96 18.37
C ALA A 207 18.85 11.26 17.45
N ALA A 208 19.51 10.25 17.96
CA ALA A 208 20.30 9.34 17.15
C ALA A 208 19.39 8.60 16.18
N GLY A 209 19.62 8.72 14.87
CA GLY A 209 19.13 7.72 13.95
C GLY A 209 18.62 8.09 12.59
N TYR A 210 18.63 9.35 12.15
CA TYR A 210 18.31 9.66 10.75
C TYR A 210 19.42 10.50 10.13
N GLY A 211 20.05 9.91 9.11
CA GLY A 211 21.28 10.34 8.47
C GLY A 211 21.41 11.82 8.16
N GLU A 212 22.64 12.30 8.33
CA GLU A 212 23.07 13.64 7.99
C GLU A 212 22.95 13.90 6.47
N ARG A 213 21.94 14.68 6.07
CA ARG A 213 21.96 15.41 4.80
C ARG A 213 21.82 16.90 5.10
N LYS A 214 22.71 17.71 4.52
CA LYS A 214 22.62 19.17 4.60
C LYS A 214 21.33 19.63 3.90
N PRO A 215 20.57 20.58 4.49
CA PRO A 215 19.37 21.09 3.85
C PRO A 215 19.72 21.96 2.64
N GLU A 216 19.18 21.62 1.47
CA GLU A 216 19.05 22.59 0.39
C GLU A 216 17.91 23.56 0.71
N LYS A 217 18.11 24.84 0.41
CA LYS A 217 17.10 25.89 0.59
C LYS A 217 15.90 25.58 -0.31
N LEU A 218 14.70 25.68 0.25
CA LEU A 218 13.47 25.63 -0.52
C LEU A 218 13.51 26.71 -1.61
N PRO A 219 13.26 26.38 -2.88
CA PRO A 219 13.05 27.40 -3.90
C PRO A 219 11.78 28.19 -3.55
N GLY A 220 11.90 29.53 -3.59
CA GLY A 220 10.80 30.47 -3.39
C GLY A 220 9.73 30.37 -4.46
#